data_f3f3854b15a27af00c8e30ff794f1bac
#
_entry.id   f3f3854b15a27af00c8e30ff794f1bac
#
_cell.length_a   1.000
_cell.length_b   1.000
_cell.length_c   1.000
_cell.angle_alpha   90.00
_cell.angle_beta   90.00
_cell.angle_gamma   90.00
#
_symmetry.space_group_name_H-M   'P 1'
#
loop_
_entity.id
_entity.type
_entity.pdbx_description
1 polymer ?
#
loop_
_entity_poly.entity_id
_entity_poly.type
_entity_poly.pdbx_seq_one_letter_code
_entity_poly.pdbx_strand_id
1 'polypeptide(L)'
;MADILYTTQKKCSVCDQEFNVTRVRNRLTMLKQDSDFCTYYGEINPNYYAVWVCPHCGYAAQDAYFEETPNSLQQIEDFLRDREVRVDFSGMRDWEQAVATYKLAIFFAEMAGTLPSRLGGLYLKLAWLYREAGKTEEEMVALDKARENYEGAFLRERMPVGNMTQLALEYLVGELFRRTGKLPEALNYLGKVVVNPQAKKEKRILELAREAWNTARAEKKQGSAEAGPENR
;
A
#
# COMPACT_ATOMS: atom_id res chain seq x y z
N MET A 1 -11.82 -29.09 -1.08
CA MET A 1 -11.10 -27.84 -1.43
C MET A 1 -9.99 -27.69 -0.40
N ALA A 2 -8.74 -27.51 -0.85
CA ALA A 2 -7.65 -27.29 0.11
C ALA A 2 -7.95 -25.98 0.86
N ASP A 3 -7.77 -26.01 2.18
CA ASP A 3 -8.01 -24.85 3.03
C ASP A 3 -7.09 -23.70 2.60
N ILE A 4 -7.66 -22.63 2.03
CA ILE A 4 -6.90 -21.49 1.50
C ILE A 4 -6.26 -20.71 2.65
N LEU A 5 -6.91 -20.70 3.80
CA LEU A 5 -6.43 -20.09 5.02
C LEU A 5 -5.74 -21.11 5.92
N TYR A 6 -4.73 -20.67 6.64
CA TYR A 6 -4.10 -21.47 7.69
C TYR A 6 -3.66 -20.56 8.84
N THR A 7 -3.54 -21.14 10.01
CA THR A 7 -3.14 -20.44 11.23
C THR A 7 -1.67 -20.72 11.55
N THR A 8 -0.95 -19.71 12.02
CA THR A 8 0.40 -19.85 12.56
C THR A 8 0.54 -19.00 13.82
N GLN A 9 1.36 -19.47 14.75
CA GLN A 9 1.66 -18.75 15.98
C GLN A 9 2.73 -17.70 15.74
N LYS A 10 2.55 -16.53 16.33
CA LYS A 10 3.46 -15.39 16.26
C LYS A 10 3.61 -14.73 17.62
N LYS A 11 4.76 -14.11 17.85
CA LYS A 11 5.05 -13.37 19.07
C LYS A 11 4.91 -11.87 18.79
N CYS A 12 4.21 -11.16 19.67
CA CYS A 12 4.07 -9.71 19.56
C CYS A 12 5.39 -9.01 19.96
N SER A 13 5.90 -8.11 19.09
CA SER A 13 7.12 -7.36 19.36
C SER A 13 6.97 -6.26 20.41
N VAL A 14 5.74 -6.00 20.89
CA VAL A 14 5.44 -4.97 21.90
C VAL A 14 5.15 -5.59 23.27
N CYS A 15 4.26 -6.57 23.36
CA CYS A 15 3.85 -7.14 24.66
C CYS A 15 4.39 -8.56 24.92
N ASP A 16 5.21 -9.09 24.04
CA ASP A 16 5.86 -10.42 24.11
C ASP A 16 4.90 -11.62 24.16
N GLN A 17 3.58 -11.40 24.10
CA GLN A 17 2.59 -12.49 24.13
C GLN A 17 2.53 -13.21 22.78
N GLU A 18 2.34 -14.53 22.84
CA GLU A 18 2.11 -15.37 21.67
C GLU A 18 0.64 -15.40 21.31
N PHE A 19 0.34 -15.35 20.01
CA PHE A 19 -1.03 -15.41 19.50
C PHE A 19 -1.09 -16.02 18.10
N ASN A 20 -2.27 -16.41 17.69
CA ASN A 20 -2.50 -17.00 16.39
C ASN A 20 -2.82 -15.92 15.35
N VAL A 21 -2.17 -16.00 14.20
CA VAL A 21 -2.47 -15.18 13.02
C VAL A 21 -2.99 -16.03 11.87
N THR A 22 -3.97 -15.53 11.16
CA THR A 22 -4.48 -16.17 9.94
C THR A 22 -3.66 -15.69 8.73
N ARG A 23 -3.26 -16.64 7.89
CA ARG A 23 -2.48 -16.40 6.68
C ARG A 23 -3.14 -17.04 5.47
N VAL A 24 -2.85 -16.51 4.29
CA VAL A 24 -3.31 -17.04 3.00
C VAL A 24 -2.21 -17.89 2.38
N ARG A 25 -2.57 -19.05 1.81
CA ARG A 25 -1.62 -19.89 1.06
C ARG A 25 -1.25 -19.22 -0.27
N ASN A 26 0.01 -19.41 -0.71
CA ASN A 26 0.57 -18.73 -1.89
C ASN A 26 0.00 -19.19 -3.25
N ARG A 27 -0.96 -20.12 -3.28
CA ARG A 27 -1.53 -20.66 -4.52
C ARG A 27 -2.89 -20.02 -4.78
N LEU A 28 -2.88 -18.73 -5.14
CA LEU A 28 -4.09 -18.02 -5.56
C LEU A 28 -4.08 -17.82 -7.09
N THR A 29 -5.25 -17.89 -7.68
CA THR A 29 -5.44 -17.61 -9.11
C THR A 29 -5.53 -16.10 -9.33
N MET A 30 -4.50 -15.53 -9.95
CA MET A 30 -4.53 -14.13 -10.34
C MET A 30 -5.47 -13.93 -11.51
N LEU A 31 -6.46 -13.06 -11.38
CA LEU A 31 -7.42 -12.71 -12.43
C LEU A 31 -6.92 -11.54 -13.28
N LYS A 32 -6.50 -10.46 -12.63
CA LYS A 32 -5.94 -9.26 -13.28
C LYS A 32 -5.03 -8.50 -12.32
N GLN A 33 -4.26 -7.57 -12.88
CA GLN A 33 -3.51 -6.59 -12.11
C GLN A 33 -3.66 -5.22 -12.75
N ASP A 34 -4.01 -4.23 -11.95
CA ASP A 34 -4.07 -2.82 -12.36
C ASP A 34 -2.67 -2.20 -12.46
N SER A 35 -2.57 -1.02 -13.08
CA SER A 35 -1.31 -0.30 -13.31
C SER A 35 -0.57 0.10 -12.03
N ASP A 36 -1.27 0.28 -10.91
CA ASP A 36 -0.69 0.55 -9.58
C ASP A 36 -0.34 -0.72 -8.80
N PHE A 37 -0.23 -1.86 -9.50
CA PHE A 37 0.05 -3.19 -8.96
C PHE A 37 -1.07 -3.82 -8.11
N CYS A 38 -2.25 -3.20 -8.02
CA CYS A 38 -3.41 -3.84 -7.39
C CYS A 38 -3.73 -5.15 -8.11
N THR A 39 -3.61 -6.26 -7.41
CA THR A 39 -3.86 -7.60 -7.97
C THR A 39 -5.18 -8.15 -7.44
N TYR A 40 -6.00 -8.67 -8.35
CA TYR A 40 -7.29 -9.29 -8.06
C TYR A 40 -7.16 -10.81 -8.17
N TYR A 41 -7.74 -11.51 -7.22
CA TYR A 41 -7.68 -12.97 -7.12
C TYR A 41 -9.07 -13.58 -7.16
N GLY A 42 -9.16 -14.83 -7.62
CA GLY A 42 -10.43 -15.53 -7.79
C GLY A 42 -11.04 -16.06 -6.50
N GLU A 43 -10.20 -16.38 -5.51
CA GLU A 43 -10.64 -17.11 -4.31
C GLU A 43 -10.85 -16.18 -3.11
N ILE A 44 -9.83 -15.41 -2.77
CA ILE A 44 -9.81 -14.51 -1.61
C ILE A 44 -8.84 -13.36 -1.86
N ASN A 45 -9.12 -12.19 -1.30
CA ASN A 45 -8.19 -11.08 -1.36
C ASN A 45 -7.11 -11.24 -0.25
N PRO A 46 -5.83 -11.54 -0.60
CA PRO A 46 -4.78 -11.72 0.40
C PRO A 46 -4.45 -10.44 1.19
N ASN A 47 -4.82 -9.26 0.66
CA ASN A 47 -4.62 -8.00 1.37
C ASN A 47 -5.44 -7.93 2.67
N TYR A 48 -6.52 -8.70 2.80
CA TYR A 48 -7.28 -8.77 4.06
C TYR A 48 -6.43 -9.31 5.22
N TYR A 49 -5.36 -10.05 4.94
CA TYR A 49 -4.53 -10.75 5.92
C TYR A 49 -3.09 -10.22 6.00
N ALA A 50 -2.76 -9.16 5.27
CA ALA A 50 -1.40 -8.61 5.22
C ALA A 50 -1.05 -7.71 6.42
N VAL A 51 -2.00 -7.48 7.33
CA VAL A 51 -1.77 -6.79 8.61
C VAL A 51 -2.13 -7.75 9.74
N TRP A 52 -1.25 -7.86 10.73
CA TRP A 52 -1.51 -8.60 11.96
C TRP A 52 -1.81 -7.62 13.09
N VAL A 53 -2.71 -8.04 13.98
CA VAL A 53 -3.11 -7.29 15.17
C VAL A 53 -2.99 -8.21 16.36
N CYS A 54 -2.26 -7.80 17.39
CA CYS A 54 -2.14 -8.54 18.62
C CYS A 54 -3.44 -8.46 19.43
N PRO A 55 -4.11 -9.58 19.75
CA PRO A 55 -5.35 -9.54 20.51
C PRO A 55 -5.12 -9.17 21.99
N HIS A 56 -3.88 -9.25 22.49
CA HIS A 56 -3.55 -8.95 23.88
C HIS A 56 -3.32 -7.45 24.14
N CYS A 57 -2.62 -6.76 23.24
CA CYS A 57 -2.31 -5.33 23.42
C CYS A 57 -2.90 -4.41 22.35
N GLY A 58 -3.38 -4.94 21.21
CA GLY A 58 -3.92 -4.16 20.11
C GLY A 58 -2.88 -3.59 19.15
N TYR A 59 -1.57 -3.83 19.37
CA TYR A 59 -0.54 -3.43 18.43
C TYR A 59 -0.77 -4.06 17.06
N ALA A 60 -0.64 -3.26 16.01
CA ALA A 60 -0.85 -3.68 14.63
C ALA A 60 0.31 -3.24 13.73
N ALA A 61 0.75 -4.13 12.85
CA ALA A 61 1.74 -3.84 11.83
C ALA A 61 1.56 -4.76 10.62
N GLN A 62 2.20 -4.40 9.50
CA GLN A 62 2.29 -5.26 8.33
C GLN A 62 2.97 -6.57 8.69
N ASP A 63 2.49 -7.69 8.16
CA ASP A 63 2.99 -9.04 8.46
C ASP A 63 4.52 -9.19 8.30
N ALA A 64 5.08 -8.53 7.27
CA ALA A 64 6.52 -8.56 7.00
C ALA A 64 7.37 -7.89 8.09
N TYR A 65 6.79 -6.97 8.89
CA TYR A 65 7.50 -6.14 9.88
C TYR A 65 6.97 -6.31 11.30
N PHE A 66 5.95 -7.13 11.51
CA PHE A 66 5.27 -7.26 12.79
C PHE A 66 6.17 -7.75 13.94
N GLU A 67 7.13 -8.63 13.61
CA GLU A 67 8.09 -9.20 14.59
C GLU A 67 9.33 -8.30 14.78
N GLU A 68 9.47 -7.21 14.01
CA GLU A 68 10.51 -6.20 14.22
C GLU A 68 10.13 -5.29 15.39
N THR A 69 11.08 -4.97 16.25
CA THR A 69 10.87 -3.99 17.32
C THR A 69 10.65 -2.61 16.71
N PRO A 70 9.52 -1.93 17.00
CA PRO A 70 9.27 -0.59 16.47
C PRO A 70 10.24 0.45 17.04
N ASN A 71 10.60 1.47 16.24
CA ASN A 71 11.56 2.50 16.65
C ASN A 71 11.15 3.25 17.92
N SER A 72 9.85 3.47 18.13
CA SER A 72 9.30 4.18 19.30
C SER A 72 8.56 3.22 20.24
N LEU A 73 9.18 2.07 20.55
CA LEU A 73 8.58 1.02 21.39
C LEU A 73 7.99 1.57 22.68
N GLN A 74 8.75 2.36 23.45
CA GLN A 74 8.30 2.91 24.72
C GLN A 74 7.04 3.79 24.57
N GLN A 75 6.96 4.60 23.53
CA GLN A 75 5.79 5.43 23.27
C GLN A 75 4.56 4.58 22.93
N ILE A 76 4.74 3.47 22.20
CA ILE A 76 3.66 2.53 21.88
C ILE A 76 3.22 1.79 23.14
N GLU A 77 4.14 1.32 23.97
CA GLU A 77 3.83 0.67 25.26
C GLU A 77 3.06 1.60 26.20
N ASP A 78 3.51 2.85 26.33
CA ASP A 78 2.83 3.86 27.16
C ASP A 78 1.41 4.15 26.65
N PHE A 79 1.23 4.22 25.32
CA PHE A 79 -0.07 4.40 24.70
C PHE A 79 -1.01 3.21 24.96
N LEU A 80 -0.49 1.99 25.00
CA LEU A 80 -1.28 0.75 25.14
C LEU A 80 -1.52 0.34 26.58
N ARG A 81 -0.75 0.85 27.57
CA ARG A 81 -0.66 0.36 28.96
C ARG A 81 -2.00 0.19 29.65
N ASP A 82 -2.91 1.18 29.51
CA ASP A 82 -4.18 1.18 30.23
C ASP A 82 -5.37 0.95 29.29
N ARG A 83 -5.11 0.36 28.11
CA ARG A 83 -6.15 0.11 27.11
C ARG A 83 -6.60 -1.34 27.14
N GLU A 84 -7.89 -1.52 27.34
CA GLU A 84 -8.52 -2.84 27.20
C GLU A 84 -8.74 -3.14 25.70
N VAL A 85 -8.13 -4.22 25.22
CA VAL A 85 -8.31 -4.67 23.83
C VAL A 85 -9.52 -5.61 23.80
N ARG A 86 -10.49 -5.30 22.93
CA ARG A 86 -11.73 -6.07 22.76
C ARG A 86 -11.93 -6.58 21.34
N VAL A 87 -10.85 -6.60 20.54
CA VAL A 87 -10.93 -6.98 19.12
C VAL A 87 -10.10 -8.23 18.85
N ASP A 88 -10.68 -9.16 18.13
CA ASP A 88 -9.99 -10.32 17.58
C ASP A 88 -10.15 -10.32 16.06
N PHE A 89 -9.02 -10.27 15.37
CA PHE A 89 -8.93 -10.32 13.91
C PHE A 89 -8.40 -11.68 13.43
N SER A 90 -8.52 -12.73 14.24
CA SER A 90 -8.23 -14.11 13.82
C SER A 90 -9.34 -14.65 12.91
N GLY A 91 -9.05 -15.75 12.20
CA GLY A 91 -10.02 -16.39 11.33
C GLY A 91 -10.28 -15.65 10.00
N MET A 92 -11.48 -15.88 9.46
CA MET A 92 -11.90 -15.25 8.21
C MET A 92 -12.26 -13.78 8.47
N ARG A 93 -11.72 -12.88 7.65
CA ARG A 93 -11.98 -11.44 7.76
C ARG A 93 -12.92 -10.99 6.66
N ASP A 94 -13.85 -10.14 7.01
CA ASP A 94 -14.61 -9.32 6.09
C ASP A 94 -13.84 -8.05 5.69
N TRP A 95 -14.44 -7.25 4.83
CA TRP A 95 -13.85 -6.01 4.32
C TRP A 95 -13.65 -4.96 5.44
N GLU A 96 -14.64 -4.80 6.32
CA GLU A 96 -14.63 -3.84 7.43
C GLU A 96 -13.49 -4.17 8.41
N GLN A 97 -13.33 -5.43 8.75
CA GLN A 97 -12.23 -5.91 9.59
C GLN A 97 -10.87 -5.67 8.93
N ALA A 98 -10.76 -5.96 7.62
CA ALA A 98 -9.52 -5.71 6.88
C ALA A 98 -9.17 -4.21 6.93
N VAL A 99 -10.10 -3.30 6.60
CA VAL A 99 -9.89 -1.86 6.66
C VAL A 99 -9.50 -1.40 8.08
N ALA A 100 -10.15 -1.92 9.11
CA ALA A 100 -9.83 -1.60 10.50
C ALA A 100 -8.39 -1.98 10.86
N THR A 101 -7.90 -3.15 10.42
CA THR A 101 -6.51 -3.56 10.66
C THR A 101 -5.50 -2.62 10.01
N TYR A 102 -5.76 -2.15 8.77
CA TYR A 102 -4.88 -1.17 8.11
C TYR A 102 -4.86 0.18 8.82
N LYS A 103 -6.02 0.67 9.28
CA LYS A 103 -6.09 1.93 10.04
C LYS A 103 -5.28 1.84 11.33
N LEU A 104 -5.37 0.72 12.06
CA LEU A 104 -4.54 0.46 13.24
C LEU A 104 -3.05 0.42 12.89
N ALA A 105 -2.67 -0.31 11.84
CA ALA A 105 -1.26 -0.40 11.43
C ALA A 105 -0.68 0.95 10.98
N ILE A 106 -1.45 1.77 10.28
CA ILE A 106 -1.07 3.13 9.89
C ILE A 106 -0.85 3.99 11.14
N PHE A 107 -1.78 3.95 12.09
CA PHE A 107 -1.66 4.69 13.35
C PHE A 107 -0.36 4.36 14.10
N PHE A 108 -0.03 3.06 14.27
CA PHE A 108 1.20 2.66 14.93
C PHE A 108 2.45 2.95 14.08
N ALA A 109 2.36 2.84 12.75
CA ALA A 109 3.46 3.18 11.85
C ALA A 109 3.81 4.67 11.90
N GLU A 110 2.82 5.56 11.98
CA GLU A 110 3.00 7.00 12.15
C GLU A 110 3.60 7.32 13.53
N MET A 111 3.07 6.71 14.60
CA MET A 111 3.60 6.87 15.96
C MET A 111 5.06 6.40 16.06
N ALA A 112 5.41 5.30 15.38
CA ALA A 112 6.77 4.76 15.36
C ALA A 112 7.75 5.57 14.49
N GLY A 113 7.29 6.53 13.71
CA GLY A 113 8.11 7.21 12.71
C GLY A 113 8.70 6.24 11.69
N THR A 114 7.88 5.30 11.23
CA THR A 114 8.29 4.25 10.28
C THR A 114 8.78 4.85 8.95
N LEU A 115 9.63 4.11 8.23
CA LEU A 115 10.11 4.49 6.90
C LEU A 115 8.95 4.84 5.96
N PRO A 116 9.05 5.92 5.17
CA PRO A 116 8.01 6.33 4.23
C PRO A 116 7.55 5.20 3.30
N SER A 117 8.45 4.35 2.83
CA SER A 117 8.09 3.21 1.98
C SER A 117 7.13 2.22 2.64
N ARG A 118 7.31 1.94 3.94
CA ARG A 118 6.45 1.05 4.71
C ARG A 118 5.06 1.67 4.90
N LEU A 119 5.03 2.95 5.24
CA LEU A 119 3.78 3.69 5.39
C LEU A 119 3.04 3.85 4.06
N GLY A 120 3.76 4.15 2.97
CA GLY A 120 3.23 4.18 1.60
C GLY A 120 2.58 2.85 1.20
N GLY A 121 3.20 1.72 1.56
CA GLY A 121 2.65 0.39 1.32
C GLY A 121 1.34 0.10 2.06
N LEU A 122 1.21 0.58 3.29
CA LEU A 122 -0.03 0.47 4.06
C LEU A 122 -1.16 1.30 3.42
N TYR A 123 -0.89 2.57 3.10
CA TYR A 123 -1.86 3.44 2.45
C TYR A 123 -2.28 2.95 1.06
N LEU A 124 -1.34 2.43 0.25
CA LEU A 124 -1.64 1.90 -1.07
C LEU A 124 -2.58 0.68 -0.99
N LYS A 125 -2.29 -0.27 -0.10
CA LYS A 125 -3.16 -1.43 0.10
C LYS A 125 -4.52 -1.04 0.67
N LEU A 126 -4.59 -0.06 1.57
CA LEU A 126 -5.84 0.49 2.06
C LEU A 126 -6.66 1.12 0.92
N ALA A 127 -6.02 1.85 0.00
CA ALA A 127 -6.67 2.37 -1.20
C ALA A 127 -7.27 1.26 -2.08
N TRP A 128 -6.56 0.14 -2.24
CA TRP A 128 -7.08 -1.00 -2.98
C TRP A 128 -8.31 -1.64 -2.33
N LEU A 129 -8.36 -1.68 -0.98
CA LEU A 129 -9.56 -2.15 -0.27
C LEU A 129 -10.74 -1.18 -0.47
N TYR A 130 -10.51 0.12 -0.47
CA TYR A 130 -11.55 1.09 -0.76
C TYR A 130 -12.05 1.00 -2.21
N ARG A 131 -11.15 0.77 -3.19
CA ARG A 131 -11.49 0.51 -4.59
C ARG A 131 -12.41 -0.70 -4.75
N GLU A 132 -12.08 -1.81 -4.08
CA GLU A 132 -12.87 -3.05 -4.09
C GLU A 132 -14.32 -2.79 -3.61
N ALA A 133 -14.51 -1.91 -2.64
CA ALA A 133 -15.82 -1.56 -2.09
C ALA A 133 -16.51 -0.37 -2.80
N GLY A 134 -15.91 0.18 -3.87
CA GLY A 134 -16.45 1.34 -4.59
C GLY A 134 -16.41 2.66 -3.77
N LYS A 135 -15.58 2.74 -2.75
CA LYS A 135 -15.38 3.89 -1.87
C LYS A 135 -14.38 4.88 -2.50
N THR A 136 -14.84 5.60 -3.54
CA THR A 136 -13.95 6.42 -4.40
C THR A 136 -13.27 7.57 -3.66
N GLU A 137 -13.98 8.25 -2.76
CA GLU A 137 -13.41 9.38 -2.02
C GLU A 137 -12.32 8.92 -1.05
N GLU A 138 -12.59 7.86 -0.29
CA GLU A 138 -11.62 7.27 0.63
C GLU A 138 -10.43 6.65 -0.11
N GLU A 139 -10.67 6.04 -1.29
CA GLU A 139 -9.59 5.55 -2.17
C GLU A 139 -8.66 6.70 -2.56
N MET A 140 -9.20 7.83 -3.04
CA MET A 140 -8.40 8.98 -3.48
C MET A 140 -7.55 9.57 -2.35
N VAL A 141 -8.12 9.70 -1.15
CA VAL A 141 -7.37 10.16 0.03
C VAL A 141 -6.22 9.19 0.36
N ALA A 142 -6.48 7.89 0.35
CA ALA A 142 -5.46 6.89 0.64
C ALA A 142 -4.39 6.81 -0.46
N LEU A 143 -4.76 6.96 -1.75
CA LEU A 143 -3.81 7.03 -2.85
C LEU A 143 -2.90 8.26 -2.76
N ASP A 144 -3.44 9.43 -2.37
CA ASP A 144 -2.61 10.64 -2.23
C ASP A 144 -1.62 10.50 -1.07
N LYS A 145 -2.03 9.88 0.05
CA LYS A 145 -1.13 9.53 1.16
C LYS A 145 -0.07 8.51 0.75
N ALA A 146 -0.44 7.50 -0.03
CA ALA A 146 0.51 6.54 -0.58
C ALA A 146 1.54 7.23 -1.48
N ARG A 147 1.08 8.13 -2.38
CA ARG A 147 1.91 8.94 -3.27
C ARG A 147 2.93 9.77 -2.48
N GLU A 148 2.47 10.56 -1.47
CA GLU A 148 3.36 11.38 -0.64
C GLU A 148 4.48 10.56 0.01
N ASN A 149 4.11 9.41 0.55
CA ASN A 149 5.05 8.54 1.23
C ASN A 149 6.02 7.85 0.25
N TYR A 150 5.55 7.33 -0.88
CA TYR A 150 6.42 6.71 -1.86
C TYR A 150 7.33 7.72 -2.58
N GLU A 151 6.87 8.94 -2.84
CA GLU A 151 7.72 10.02 -3.31
C GLU A 151 8.81 10.36 -2.28
N GLY A 152 8.44 10.45 -1.00
CA GLY A 152 9.39 10.62 0.10
C GLY A 152 10.42 9.49 0.19
N ALA A 153 10.00 8.24 0.00
CA ALA A 153 10.89 7.08 -0.06
C ALA A 153 11.84 7.16 -1.26
N PHE A 154 11.33 7.46 -2.45
CA PHE A 154 12.14 7.60 -3.67
C PHE A 154 13.26 8.64 -3.51
N LEU A 155 12.98 9.74 -2.80
CA LEU A 155 13.94 10.84 -2.61
C LEU A 155 14.95 10.59 -1.48
N ARG A 156 14.64 9.76 -0.48
CA ARG A 156 15.41 9.68 0.78
C ARG A 156 15.86 8.29 1.19
N GLU A 157 15.22 7.23 0.69
CA GLU A 157 15.58 5.87 1.07
C GLU A 157 16.60 5.26 0.10
N ARG A 158 17.40 4.31 0.61
CA ARG A 158 18.32 3.54 -0.23
C ARG A 158 17.55 2.50 -1.02
N MET A 159 17.88 2.35 -2.30
CA MET A 159 17.30 1.32 -3.16
C MET A 159 18.03 -0.03 -3.01
N PRO A 160 17.33 -1.16 -3.15
CA PRO A 160 15.88 -1.30 -3.41
C PRO A 160 15.03 -1.03 -2.17
N VAL A 161 13.78 -0.62 -2.38
CA VAL A 161 12.79 -0.46 -1.32
C VAL A 161 11.90 -1.70 -1.28
N GLY A 162 12.05 -2.53 -0.26
CA GLY A 162 11.45 -3.86 -0.24
C GLY A 162 11.89 -4.66 -1.46
N ASN A 163 10.93 -5.09 -2.28
CA ASN A 163 11.19 -5.81 -3.53
C ASN A 163 11.15 -4.88 -4.77
N MET A 164 10.99 -3.57 -4.60
CA MET A 164 10.89 -2.62 -5.70
C MET A 164 12.26 -2.08 -6.07
N THR A 165 12.62 -2.20 -7.35
CA THR A 165 13.77 -1.50 -7.92
C THR A 165 13.52 0.00 -7.95
N GLN A 166 14.56 0.80 -8.17
CA GLN A 166 14.42 2.23 -8.34
C GLN A 166 13.43 2.59 -9.47
N LEU A 167 13.51 1.87 -10.61
CA LEU A 167 12.62 2.10 -11.75
C LEU A 167 11.16 1.74 -11.43
N ALA A 168 10.95 0.64 -10.72
CA ALA A 168 9.61 0.23 -10.31
C ALA A 168 8.98 1.24 -9.34
N LEU A 169 9.77 1.77 -8.39
CA LEU A 169 9.29 2.79 -7.46
C LEU A 169 9.03 4.14 -8.18
N GLU A 170 9.93 4.58 -9.07
CA GLU A 170 9.76 5.80 -9.87
C GLU A 170 8.51 5.71 -10.75
N TYR A 171 8.28 4.55 -11.38
CA TYR A 171 7.05 4.27 -12.11
C TYR A 171 5.81 4.37 -11.21
N LEU A 172 5.83 3.69 -10.05
CA LEU A 172 4.69 3.69 -9.12
C LEU A 172 4.35 5.11 -8.65
N VAL A 173 5.35 5.91 -8.30
CA VAL A 173 5.16 7.33 -7.93
C VAL A 173 4.48 8.08 -9.08
N GLY A 174 4.95 7.92 -10.32
CA GLY A 174 4.34 8.53 -11.50
C GLY A 174 2.89 8.10 -11.74
N GLU A 175 2.59 6.82 -11.56
CA GLU A 175 1.23 6.29 -11.70
C GLU A 175 0.30 6.80 -10.59
N LEU A 176 0.79 6.92 -9.35
CA LEU A 176 0.02 7.48 -8.25
C LEU A 176 -0.26 8.98 -8.46
N PHE A 177 0.70 9.75 -9.01
CA PHE A 177 0.45 11.12 -9.45
C PHE A 177 -0.65 11.19 -10.50
N ARG A 178 -0.64 10.29 -11.51
CA ARG A 178 -1.68 10.24 -12.53
C ARG A 178 -3.06 9.94 -11.93
N ARG A 179 -3.15 8.91 -11.09
CA ARG A 179 -4.42 8.49 -10.45
C ARG A 179 -4.98 9.57 -9.52
N THR A 180 -4.15 10.40 -8.94
CA THR A 180 -4.56 11.53 -8.09
C THR A 180 -4.73 12.84 -8.87
N GLY A 181 -4.74 12.79 -10.21
CA GLY A 181 -5.01 13.94 -11.08
C GLY A 181 -3.87 14.95 -11.23
N LYS A 182 -2.71 14.69 -10.65
CA LYS A 182 -1.52 15.55 -10.70
C LYS A 182 -0.72 15.23 -11.97
N LEU A 183 -1.32 15.53 -13.12
CA LEU A 183 -0.83 15.09 -14.43
C LEU A 183 0.54 15.67 -14.86
N PRO A 184 0.91 16.93 -14.53
CA PRO A 184 2.25 17.44 -14.83
C PRO A 184 3.35 16.63 -14.16
N GLU A 185 3.20 16.30 -12.87
CA GLU A 185 4.14 15.52 -12.09
C GLU A 185 4.19 14.06 -12.58
N ALA A 186 3.01 13.47 -12.88
CA ALA A 186 2.91 12.15 -13.47
C ALA A 186 3.73 12.04 -14.76
N LEU A 187 3.58 13.00 -15.67
CA LEU A 187 4.33 13.03 -16.93
C LEU A 187 5.84 13.16 -16.72
N ASN A 188 6.28 13.89 -15.69
CA ASN A 188 7.69 14.03 -15.34
C ASN A 188 8.27 12.67 -14.85
N TYR A 189 7.64 12.04 -13.85
CA TYR A 189 8.12 10.77 -13.29
C TYR A 189 8.07 9.64 -14.35
N LEU A 190 6.94 9.46 -15.01
CA LEU A 190 6.76 8.41 -16.02
C LEU A 190 7.70 8.63 -17.22
N GLY A 191 7.89 9.90 -17.64
CA GLY A 191 8.80 10.25 -18.72
C GLY A 191 10.25 9.87 -18.41
N LYS A 192 10.72 10.08 -17.18
CA LYS A 192 12.06 9.65 -16.74
C LYS A 192 12.26 8.15 -16.87
N VAL A 193 11.27 7.33 -16.45
CA VAL A 193 11.32 5.88 -16.61
C VAL A 193 11.38 5.48 -18.08
N VAL A 194 10.55 6.10 -18.95
CA VAL A 194 10.48 5.78 -20.39
C VAL A 194 11.79 6.02 -21.10
N VAL A 195 12.53 7.09 -20.76
CA VAL A 195 13.81 7.43 -21.42
C VAL A 195 15.03 6.78 -20.75
N ASN A 196 14.86 6.13 -19.59
CA ASN A 196 15.96 5.52 -18.86
C ASN A 196 16.51 4.30 -19.61
N PRO A 197 17.81 4.27 -19.99
CA PRO A 197 18.38 3.12 -20.68
C PRO A 197 18.30 1.79 -19.91
N GLN A 198 18.34 1.85 -18.56
CA GLN A 198 18.23 0.67 -17.69
C GLN A 198 16.84 0.03 -17.71
N ALA A 199 15.80 0.81 -18.05
CA ALA A 199 14.42 0.31 -18.13
C ALA A 199 14.26 -0.82 -19.18
N LYS A 200 15.16 -0.94 -20.16
CA LYS A 200 15.19 -2.05 -21.12
C LYS A 200 15.39 -3.41 -20.44
N LYS A 201 16.01 -3.45 -19.26
CA LYS A 201 16.19 -4.67 -18.45
C LYS A 201 14.93 -5.05 -17.67
N GLU A 202 14.04 -4.09 -17.42
CA GLU A 202 12.78 -4.25 -16.71
C GLU A 202 11.60 -4.02 -17.67
N LYS A 203 11.48 -4.88 -18.68
CA LYS A 203 10.54 -4.72 -19.82
C LYS A 203 9.12 -4.40 -19.37
N ARG A 204 8.62 -5.11 -18.35
CA ARG A 204 7.27 -4.90 -17.83
C ARG A 204 7.09 -3.48 -17.27
N ILE A 205 8.04 -2.99 -16.48
CA ILE A 205 7.99 -1.63 -15.92
C ILE A 205 8.03 -0.59 -17.04
N LEU A 206 8.87 -0.80 -18.06
CA LEU A 206 8.96 0.09 -19.21
C LEU A 206 7.64 0.14 -20.01
N GLU A 207 6.99 -1.01 -20.22
CA GLU A 207 5.70 -1.09 -20.91
C GLU A 207 4.62 -0.35 -20.12
N LEU A 208 4.48 -0.64 -18.83
CA LEU A 208 3.55 0.05 -17.94
C LEU A 208 3.80 1.57 -17.91
N ALA A 209 5.06 2.00 -17.86
CA ALA A 209 5.39 3.42 -17.84
C ALA A 209 5.01 4.12 -19.15
N ARG A 210 5.18 3.48 -20.30
CA ARG A 210 4.75 4.01 -21.61
C ARG A 210 3.24 4.15 -21.71
N GLU A 211 2.50 3.14 -21.27
CA GLU A 211 1.03 3.14 -21.25
C GLU A 211 0.52 4.26 -20.34
N ALA A 212 0.99 4.32 -19.09
CA ALA A 212 0.59 5.33 -18.13
C ALA A 212 0.96 6.76 -18.60
N TRP A 213 2.12 6.94 -19.23
CA TRP A 213 2.55 8.23 -19.78
C TRP A 213 1.66 8.69 -20.95
N ASN A 214 1.29 7.77 -21.86
CA ASN A 214 0.38 8.07 -22.96
C ASN A 214 -1.02 8.43 -22.43
N THR A 215 -1.52 7.68 -21.44
CA THR A 215 -2.80 7.95 -20.77
C THR A 215 -2.79 9.33 -20.11
N ALA A 216 -1.75 9.66 -19.32
CA ALA A 216 -1.61 10.97 -18.67
C ALA A 216 -1.57 12.14 -19.69
N ARG A 217 -0.95 11.91 -20.85
CA ARG A 217 -0.96 12.92 -21.93
C ARG A 217 -2.36 13.14 -22.52
N ALA A 218 -3.11 12.07 -22.71
CA ALA A 218 -4.48 12.12 -23.21
C ALA A 218 -5.40 12.83 -22.21
N GLU A 219 -5.36 12.43 -20.94
CA GLU A 219 -6.12 13.04 -19.84
C GLU A 219 -5.83 14.55 -19.72
N LYS A 220 -4.55 14.95 -19.80
CA LYS A 220 -4.15 16.37 -19.76
C LYS A 220 -4.72 17.18 -20.93
N LYS A 221 -4.74 16.61 -22.14
CA LYS A 221 -5.31 17.28 -23.31
C LYS A 221 -6.83 17.45 -23.19
N GLN A 222 -7.54 16.45 -22.69
CA GLN A 222 -8.98 16.51 -22.47
C GLN A 222 -9.33 17.58 -21.44
N GLY A 223 -8.68 17.59 -20.27
CA GLY A 223 -8.91 18.61 -19.26
C GLY A 223 -8.58 20.04 -19.74
N SER A 224 -7.59 20.21 -20.64
CA SER A 224 -7.30 21.51 -21.25
C SER A 224 -8.33 21.95 -22.28
N ALA A 225 -9.02 21.01 -22.93
CA ALA A 225 -10.07 21.29 -23.91
C ALA A 225 -11.41 21.66 -23.24
N GLU A 226 -11.70 21.04 -22.09
CA GLU A 226 -12.88 21.33 -21.28
C GLU A 226 -12.79 22.66 -20.52
N ALA A 227 -11.58 23.09 -20.16
CA ALA A 227 -11.32 24.35 -19.48
C ALA A 227 -11.40 25.58 -20.39
N GLY A 228 -11.89 25.51 -21.64
CA GLY A 228 -12.17 26.55 -22.63
C GLY A 228 -11.41 27.88 -22.47
N PRO A 229 -11.25 28.74 -23.49
CA PRO A 229 -10.59 30.02 -23.31
C PRO A 229 -11.46 30.90 -22.36
N GLU A 230 -10.98 31.08 -21.11
CA GLU A 230 -11.51 32.14 -20.25
C GLU A 230 -11.43 33.45 -21.05
N ASN A 231 -12.58 34.08 -21.26
CA ASN A 231 -12.74 35.35 -21.93
C ASN A 231 -11.73 36.38 -21.39
N ARG A 232 -10.86 36.81 -22.25
CA ARG A 232 -10.11 38.06 -22.08
C ARG A 232 -11.04 39.25 -22.26
#